data_bf2a047b494b3ba89dd413e2725759cd
#
_entry.id   bf2a047b494b3ba89dd413e2725759cd
#
_cell.length_a   1.000
_cell.length_b   1.000
_cell.length_c   1.000
_cell.angle_alpha   90.00
_cell.angle_beta   90.00
_cell.angle_gamma   90.00
#
_symmetry.space_group_name_H-M   'P 1'
#
loop_
_entity.id
_entity.type
_entity.pdbx_description
1 polymer ?
#
loop_
_entity_poly.entity_id
_entity_poly.type
_entity_poly.pdbx_seq_one_letter_code
_entity_poly.pdbx_strand_id
1 'polypeptide(L)'
;GGMRAAKYGITKDYVMALRAVLPNGDIIVAGKKTIKDVAGYNTAGILIASEGTLAVITEITLKLIPKPKFKKTYMGVFPSVDSAMTAVFKSLAAGANPVAMEFLDALVIKALKQKFPHISLPENAGGILVGDVDASSEDEINSQLETLKNSFAQNGSIDFIVASDEEESKKLWFARRNASPATMIYGTKKLNEDI
;
A
#
# COMPACT_ATOMS: atom_id res chain seq x y z
N GLY A 1 -6.96 -1.72 -6.24
CA GLY A 1 -5.57 -1.53 -5.82
C GLY A 1 -5.43 -0.51 -4.70
N GLY A 2 -4.20 -0.11 -4.48
CA GLY A 2 -3.83 0.88 -3.49
C GLY A 2 -2.83 0.36 -2.47
N MET A 3 -2.17 1.27 -1.76
CA MET A 3 -1.05 0.98 -0.85
C MET A 3 -1.35 -0.06 0.25
N ARG A 4 -2.63 -0.25 0.60
CA ARG A 4 -3.03 -1.18 1.67
C ARG A 4 -3.26 -2.62 1.18
N ALA A 5 -3.10 -2.86 -0.11
CA ALA A 5 -3.37 -4.17 -0.70
C ALA A 5 -2.44 -5.27 -0.16
N ALA A 6 -1.22 -4.92 0.26
CA ALA A 6 -0.26 -5.87 0.81
C ALA A 6 -0.79 -6.63 2.03
N LYS A 7 -1.50 -5.95 2.95
CA LYS A 7 -2.10 -6.57 4.14
C LYS A 7 -3.57 -6.95 3.93
N TYR A 8 -4.33 -6.07 3.30
CA TYR A 8 -5.80 -6.16 3.30
C TYR A 8 -6.37 -6.73 2.02
N GLY A 9 -5.55 -6.92 0.98
CA GLY A 9 -6.06 -7.32 -0.33
C GLY A 9 -6.66 -6.15 -1.11
N ILE A 10 -7.33 -6.46 -2.20
CA ILE A 10 -7.91 -5.48 -3.13
C ILE A 10 -9.42 -5.35 -2.93
N THR A 11 -10.04 -4.38 -3.57
CA THR A 11 -11.50 -4.13 -3.48
C THR A 11 -12.33 -5.37 -3.79
N LYS A 12 -11.89 -6.19 -4.76
CA LYS A 12 -12.53 -7.46 -5.13
C LYS A 12 -12.71 -8.41 -3.94
N ASP A 13 -11.76 -8.42 -3.00
CA ASP A 13 -11.76 -9.33 -1.85
C ASP A 13 -12.81 -8.95 -0.79
N TYR A 14 -13.39 -7.75 -0.91
CA TYR A 14 -14.39 -7.21 0.01
C TYR A 14 -15.80 -7.18 -0.55
N VAL A 15 -15.97 -7.30 -1.86
CA VAL A 15 -17.29 -7.30 -2.47
C VAL A 15 -17.95 -8.65 -2.28
N MET A 16 -19.03 -8.69 -1.51
CA MET A 16 -19.84 -9.88 -1.25
C MET A 16 -20.98 -10.04 -2.24
N ALA A 17 -21.67 -8.95 -2.55
CA ALA A 17 -22.76 -8.93 -3.51
C ALA A 17 -22.86 -7.55 -4.18
N LEU A 18 -23.48 -7.51 -5.33
CA LEU A 18 -23.79 -6.27 -6.04
C LEU A 18 -25.11 -6.39 -6.78
N ARG A 19 -25.72 -5.21 -7.02
CA ARG A 19 -26.84 -5.06 -7.95
C ARG A 19 -26.34 -4.28 -9.16
N ALA A 20 -26.71 -4.72 -10.34
CA ALA A 20 -26.29 -4.09 -11.59
C ALA A 20 -27.41 -4.07 -12.62
N VAL A 21 -27.36 -3.09 -13.52
CA VAL A 21 -28.25 -2.96 -14.67
C VAL A 21 -27.48 -3.37 -15.91
N LEU A 22 -28.01 -4.37 -16.62
CA LEU A 22 -27.46 -4.87 -17.88
C LEU A 22 -27.74 -3.91 -19.06
N PRO A 23 -27.05 -4.02 -20.19
CA PRO A 23 -27.29 -3.16 -21.37
C PRO A 23 -28.73 -3.21 -21.92
N ASN A 24 -29.46 -4.29 -21.71
CA ASN A 24 -30.86 -4.44 -22.09
C ASN A 24 -31.85 -3.84 -21.08
N GLY A 25 -31.36 -3.27 -19.97
CA GLY A 25 -32.18 -2.67 -18.90
C GLY A 25 -32.56 -3.63 -17.77
N ASP A 26 -32.23 -4.92 -17.87
CA ASP A 26 -32.54 -5.88 -16.81
C ASP A 26 -31.69 -5.62 -15.57
N ILE A 27 -32.29 -5.77 -14.39
CA ILE A 27 -31.62 -5.65 -13.10
C ILE A 27 -31.24 -7.05 -12.63
N ILE A 28 -29.97 -7.22 -12.33
CA ILE A 28 -29.44 -8.47 -11.77
C ILE A 28 -28.87 -8.25 -10.36
N VAL A 29 -28.91 -9.30 -9.55
CA VAL A 29 -28.19 -9.39 -8.26
C VAL A 29 -27.16 -10.49 -8.37
N ALA A 30 -25.90 -10.16 -8.14
CA ALA A 30 -24.78 -11.08 -8.22
C ALA A 30 -24.09 -11.20 -6.85
N GLY A 31 -23.72 -12.42 -6.45
CA GLY A 31 -23.16 -12.71 -5.13
C GLY A 31 -24.22 -12.83 -4.03
N LYS A 32 -23.78 -12.97 -2.79
CA LYS A 32 -24.63 -13.16 -1.59
C LYS A 32 -24.11 -12.38 -0.39
N LYS A 33 -24.99 -12.08 0.56
CA LYS A 33 -24.63 -11.40 1.82
C LYS A 33 -24.06 -12.34 2.89
N THR A 34 -23.76 -13.57 2.54
CA THR A 34 -23.21 -14.58 3.45
C THR A 34 -21.71 -14.76 3.19
N ILE A 35 -20.93 -14.93 4.26
CA ILE A 35 -19.47 -15.16 4.16
C ILE A 35 -19.17 -16.45 3.36
N LYS A 36 -19.94 -17.50 3.60
CA LYS A 36 -19.83 -18.77 2.86
C LYS A 36 -20.85 -18.80 1.73
N ASP A 37 -20.35 -18.75 0.49
CA ASP A 37 -21.11 -18.98 -0.72
C ASP A 37 -20.31 -19.87 -1.68
N VAL A 38 -20.78 -21.08 -1.90
CA VAL A 38 -20.12 -22.10 -2.73
C VAL A 38 -21.04 -22.63 -3.84
N ALA A 39 -22.22 -22.06 -4.00
CA ALA A 39 -23.22 -22.49 -4.96
C ALA A 39 -23.27 -21.59 -6.19
N GLY A 40 -23.05 -22.18 -7.37
CA GLY A 40 -23.12 -21.48 -8.66
C GLY A 40 -21.83 -20.75 -9.05
N TYR A 41 -21.92 -20.00 -10.13
CA TYR A 41 -20.81 -19.21 -10.64
C TYR A 41 -20.60 -17.91 -9.83
N ASN A 42 -19.34 -17.44 -9.74
CA ASN A 42 -19.01 -16.14 -9.16
C ASN A 42 -19.31 -15.02 -10.18
N THR A 43 -20.58 -14.70 -10.37
CA THR A 43 -21.03 -13.65 -11.30
C THR A 43 -20.64 -12.25 -10.83
N ALA A 44 -20.57 -12.01 -9.51
CA ALA A 44 -20.04 -10.76 -8.97
C ALA A 44 -18.60 -10.53 -9.41
N GLY A 45 -17.77 -11.56 -9.40
CA GLY A 45 -16.38 -11.50 -9.82
C GLY A 45 -16.16 -11.15 -11.30
N ILE A 46 -17.16 -11.42 -12.16
CA ILE A 46 -17.13 -11.04 -13.59
C ILE A 46 -17.40 -9.53 -13.74
N LEU A 47 -18.33 -8.99 -12.95
CA LEU A 47 -18.71 -7.59 -13.04
C LEU A 47 -17.70 -6.64 -12.35
N ILE A 48 -17.00 -7.14 -11.33
CA ILE A 48 -15.93 -6.37 -10.65
C ILE A 48 -14.76 -6.18 -11.63
N ALA A 49 -14.24 -4.95 -11.72
CA ALA A 49 -13.19 -4.53 -12.65
C ALA A 49 -13.59 -4.59 -14.14
N SER A 50 -14.89 -4.68 -14.46
CA SER A 50 -15.38 -4.61 -15.84
C SER A 50 -15.37 -3.17 -16.42
N GLU A 51 -15.04 -2.16 -15.62
CA GLU A 51 -14.98 -0.74 -16.02
C GLU A 51 -16.28 -0.24 -16.69
N GLY A 52 -17.43 -0.81 -16.28
CA GLY A 52 -18.73 -0.46 -16.84
C GLY A 52 -19.03 -1.07 -18.21
N THR A 53 -18.17 -1.94 -18.76
CA THR A 53 -18.36 -2.55 -20.08
C THR A 53 -19.41 -3.65 -20.10
N LEU A 54 -19.71 -4.27 -18.96
CA LEU A 54 -20.67 -5.36 -18.85
C LEU A 54 -22.01 -4.93 -18.23
N ALA A 55 -22.00 -4.01 -17.27
CA ALA A 55 -23.18 -3.53 -16.58
C ALA A 55 -22.88 -2.25 -15.81
N VAL A 56 -23.93 -1.52 -15.42
CA VAL A 56 -23.84 -0.39 -14.50
C VAL A 56 -24.14 -0.89 -13.09
N ILE A 57 -23.13 -0.86 -12.20
CA ILE A 57 -23.27 -1.27 -10.80
C ILE A 57 -23.97 -0.16 -10.03
N THR A 58 -25.08 -0.47 -9.37
CA THR A 58 -25.92 0.48 -8.62
C THR A 58 -25.86 0.32 -7.11
N GLU A 59 -25.60 -0.91 -6.63
CA GLU A 59 -25.48 -1.20 -5.21
C GLU A 59 -24.34 -2.20 -4.98
N ILE A 60 -23.59 -2.03 -3.89
CA ILE A 60 -22.49 -2.93 -3.50
C ILE A 60 -22.65 -3.29 -2.02
N THR A 61 -22.60 -4.59 -1.71
CA THR A 61 -22.50 -5.10 -0.34
C THR A 61 -21.05 -5.45 -0.07
N LEU A 62 -20.45 -4.83 0.95
CA LEU A 62 -19.06 -5.03 1.34
C LEU A 62 -18.95 -5.84 2.63
N LYS A 63 -17.95 -6.72 2.67
CA LYS A 63 -17.43 -7.30 3.92
C LYS A 63 -16.74 -6.19 4.72
N LEU A 64 -17.04 -6.12 6.02
CA LEU A 64 -16.37 -5.21 6.93
C LEU A 64 -15.32 -5.95 7.76
N ILE A 65 -14.28 -5.24 8.12
CA ILE A 65 -13.25 -5.69 9.06
C ILE A 65 -13.19 -4.75 10.28
N PRO A 66 -12.77 -5.24 11.46
CA PRO A 66 -12.55 -4.38 12.61
C PRO A 66 -11.50 -3.30 12.28
N LYS A 67 -11.75 -2.06 12.71
CA LYS A 67 -10.77 -0.99 12.57
C LYS A 67 -9.61 -1.24 13.54
N PRO A 68 -8.36 -1.28 13.06
CA PRO A 68 -7.19 -1.37 13.94
C PRO A 68 -7.14 -0.18 14.91
N LYS A 69 -6.77 -0.45 16.17
CA LYS A 69 -6.70 0.58 17.22
C LYS A 69 -5.41 1.38 17.14
N PHE A 70 -4.33 0.74 16.72
CA PHE A 70 -3.00 1.31 16.69
C PHE A 70 -2.47 1.32 15.27
N LYS A 71 -1.72 2.38 14.94
CA LYS A 71 -1.03 2.52 13.66
C LYS A 71 0.28 3.26 13.90
N LYS A 72 1.35 2.80 13.26
CA LYS A 72 2.66 3.48 13.24
C LYS A 72 3.21 3.53 11.83
N THR A 73 3.84 4.65 11.51
CA THR A 73 4.58 4.83 10.24
C THR A 73 6.06 4.62 10.52
N TYR A 74 6.73 3.95 9.58
CA TYR A 74 8.17 3.73 9.63
C TYR A 74 8.83 4.10 8.30
N MET A 75 10.14 4.34 8.37
CA MET A 75 11.02 4.54 7.21
C MET A 75 12.31 3.75 7.41
N GLY A 76 12.69 2.98 6.42
CA GLY A 76 14.00 2.35 6.31
C GLY A 76 14.84 3.02 5.23
N VAL A 77 16.10 3.27 5.49
CA VAL A 77 17.04 3.88 4.55
C VAL A 77 18.10 2.86 4.15
N PHE A 78 18.36 2.73 2.86
CA PHE A 78 19.26 1.70 2.31
C PHE A 78 20.30 2.31 1.36
N PRO A 79 21.50 1.69 1.28
CA PRO A 79 22.54 2.15 0.37
C PRO A 79 22.26 1.80 -1.09
N SER A 80 21.38 0.83 -1.36
CA SER A 80 21.06 0.37 -2.71
C SER A 80 19.64 -0.18 -2.83
N VAL A 81 19.16 -0.31 -4.07
CA VAL A 81 17.89 -0.99 -4.39
C VAL A 81 17.92 -2.45 -3.94
N ASP A 82 19.01 -3.16 -4.21
CA ASP A 82 19.15 -4.59 -3.90
C ASP A 82 19.02 -4.86 -2.40
N SER A 83 19.69 -4.05 -1.56
CA SER A 83 19.57 -4.19 -0.10
C SER A 83 18.15 -3.90 0.39
N ALA A 84 17.50 -2.87 -0.17
CA ALA A 84 16.10 -2.55 0.16
C ALA A 84 15.15 -3.68 -0.23
N MET A 85 15.26 -4.21 -1.46
CA MET A 85 14.40 -5.30 -1.92
C MET A 85 14.63 -6.60 -1.14
N THR A 86 15.89 -6.90 -0.83
CA THR A 86 16.22 -8.05 0.04
C THR A 86 15.60 -7.89 1.43
N ALA A 87 15.65 -6.69 2.00
CA ALA A 87 15.04 -6.39 3.30
C ALA A 87 13.51 -6.54 3.28
N VAL A 88 12.83 -6.09 2.20
CA VAL A 88 11.40 -6.33 1.99
C VAL A 88 11.09 -7.82 2.04
N PHE A 89 11.74 -8.61 1.18
CA PHE A 89 11.49 -10.04 1.09
C PHE A 89 11.75 -10.77 2.41
N LYS A 90 12.87 -10.45 3.07
CA LYS A 90 13.26 -11.07 4.35
C LYS A 90 12.33 -10.67 5.49
N SER A 91 11.85 -9.43 5.54
CA SER A 91 10.91 -8.99 6.58
C SER A 91 9.56 -9.70 6.46
N LEU A 92 9.04 -9.84 5.24
CA LEU A 92 7.80 -10.58 4.99
C LEU A 92 7.96 -12.07 5.34
N ALA A 93 9.10 -12.68 4.96
CA ALA A 93 9.43 -14.07 5.31
C ALA A 93 9.59 -14.28 6.83
N ALA A 94 10.00 -13.24 7.56
CA ALA A 94 10.09 -13.25 9.03
C ALA A 94 8.74 -12.99 9.72
N GLY A 95 7.65 -12.84 8.96
CA GLY A 95 6.30 -12.67 9.50
C GLY A 95 5.87 -11.20 9.69
N ALA A 96 6.65 -10.22 9.19
CA ALA A 96 6.16 -8.85 9.15
C ALA A 96 4.93 -8.76 8.23
N ASN A 97 3.92 -8.03 8.69
CA ASN A 97 2.66 -7.84 7.95
C ASN A 97 2.32 -6.35 7.85
N PRO A 98 3.12 -5.57 7.11
CA PRO A 98 2.89 -4.14 6.97
C PRO A 98 1.61 -3.85 6.17
N VAL A 99 0.93 -2.79 6.55
CA VAL A 99 -0.27 -2.29 5.83
C VAL A 99 0.13 -1.77 4.45
N ALA A 100 1.26 -1.09 4.40
CA ALA A 100 1.86 -0.54 3.19
C ALA A 100 3.38 -0.55 3.33
N MET A 101 4.05 -0.77 2.23
CA MET A 101 5.50 -0.66 2.11
C MET A 101 5.83 -0.13 0.71
N GLU A 102 6.23 1.13 0.64
CA GLU A 102 6.45 1.86 -0.59
C GLU A 102 7.94 2.14 -0.77
N PHE A 103 8.42 1.98 -1.99
CA PHE A 103 9.83 2.16 -2.30
C PHE A 103 10.07 3.45 -3.10
N LEU A 104 11.14 4.16 -2.76
CA LEU A 104 11.67 5.32 -3.48
C LEU A 104 13.12 5.02 -3.86
N ASP A 105 13.44 5.06 -5.14
CA ASP A 105 14.80 4.88 -5.63
C ASP A 105 15.64 6.18 -5.54
N ALA A 106 16.93 6.05 -5.81
CA ALA A 106 17.86 7.17 -5.75
C ALA A 106 17.49 8.32 -6.69
N LEU A 107 16.89 8.02 -7.86
CA LEU A 107 16.48 9.04 -8.84
C LEU A 107 15.30 9.86 -8.31
N VAL A 108 14.31 9.18 -7.74
CA VAL A 108 13.16 9.82 -7.09
C VAL A 108 13.61 10.65 -5.87
N ILE A 109 14.52 10.10 -5.04
CA ILE A 109 15.08 10.81 -3.89
C ILE A 109 15.78 12.10 -4.34
N LYS A 110 16.60 12.04 -5.39
CA LYS A 110 17.26 13.21 -5.99
C LYS A 110 16.25 14.23 -6.51
N ALA A 111 15.22 13.80 -7.21
CA ALA A 111 14.17 14.68 -7.73
C ALA A 111 13.42 15.38 -6.58
N LEU A 112 13.11 14.67 -5.50
CA LEU A 112 12.46 15.22 -4.32
C LEU A 112 13.31 16.30 -3.67
N LYS A 113 14.61 16.07 -3.46
CA LYS A 113 15.54 17.06 -2.89
C LYS A 113 15.64 18.31 -3.75
N GLN A 114 15.66 18.18 -5.07
CA GLN A 114 15.72 19.32 -5.99
C GLN A 114 14.43 20.13 -5.98
N LYS A 115 13.28 19.47 -6.01
CA LYS A 115 11.97 20.15 -6.09
C LYS A 115 11.50 20.70 -4.74
N PHE A 116 11.87 20.04 -3.65
CA PHE A 116 11.45 20.35 -2.29
C PHE A 116 12.68 20.46 -1.36
N PRO A 117 13.46 21.57 -1.44
CA PRO A 117 14.72 21.70 -0.67
C PRO A 117 14.53 21.64 0.85
N HIS A 118 13.30 21.86 1.34
CA HIS A 118 12.94 21.80 2.75
C HIS A 118 12.72 20.38 3.27
N ILE A 119 12.69 19.36 2.37
CA ILE A 119 12.51 17.98 2.79
C ILE A 119 13.83 17.44 3.38
N SER A 120 13.74 16.91 4.59
CA SER A 120 14.88 16.22 5.21
C SER A 120 14.88 14.75 4.76
N LEU A 121 15.69 14.42 3.77
CA LEU A 121 15.95 13.04 3.34
C LEU A 121 17.44 12.73 3.49
N PRO A 122 17.81 11.50 3.91
CA PRO A 122 19.21 11.10 4.09
C PRO A 122 20.02 11.28 2.81
N GLU A 123 21.26 11.79 2.96
CA GLU A 123 22.09 12.11 1.79
C GLU A 123 22.59 10.88 1.04
N ASN A 124 22.91 9.83 1.78
CA ASN A 124 23.52 8.59 1.26
C ASN A 124 22.47 7.51 0.94
N ALA A 125 21.20 7.89 0.77
CA ALA A 125 20.15 6.94 0.47
C ALA A 125 20.20 6.52 -1.01
N GLY A 126 20.51 5.25 -1.27
CA GLY A 126 20.31 4.58 -2.56
C GLY A 126 18.88 4.07 -2.73
N GLY A 127 18.14 3.92 -1.63
CA GLY A 127 16.72 3.58 -1.59
C GLY A 127 16.09 3.89 -0.25
N ILE A 128 14.81 4.22 -0.26
CA ILE A 128 14.01 4.44 0.95
C ILE A 128 12.77 3.55 0.87
N LEU A 129 12.49 2.84 1.97
CA LEU A 129 11.22 2.17 2.20
C LEU A 129 10.43 2.99 3.22
N VAL A 130 9.22 3.41 2.88
CA VAL A 130 8.28 4.05 3.81
C VAL A 130 7.02 3.21 3.88
N GLY A 131 6.53 2.99 5.11
CA GLY A 131 5.36 2.13 5.29
C GLY A 131 4.63 2.38 6.60
N ASP A 132 3.51 1.68 6.71
CA ASP A 132 2.67 1.66 7.90
C ASP A 132 2.55 0.25 8.43
N VAL A 133 2.50 0.10 9.73
CA VAL A 133 1.99 -1.09 10.43
C VAL A 133 0.76 -0.69 11.23
N ASP A 134 -0.19 -1.61 11.36
CA ASP A 134 -1.34 -1.45 12.25
C ASP A 134 -1.66 -2.76 12.99
N ALA A 135 -2.29 -2.62 14.16
CA ALA A 135 -2.58 -3.73 15.03
C ALA A 135 -3.75 -3.43 15.99
N SER A 136 -4.19 -4.47 16.70
CA SER A 136 -5.23 -4.38 17.73
C SER A 136 -4.68 -4.09 19.12
N SER A 137 -3.37 -4.28 19.35
CA SER A 137 -2.66 -3.99 20.60
C SER A 137 -1.31 -3.29 20.36
N GLU A 138 -0.79 -2.65 21.41
CA GLU A 138 0.54 -2.03 21.38
C GLU A 138 1.66 -3.06 21.28
N ASP A 139 1.53 -4.20 21.94
CA ASP A 139 2.52 -5.28 21.89
C ASP A 139 2.67 -5.81 20.47
N GLU A 140 1.55 -5.96 19.75
CA GLU A 140 1.56 -6.39 18.35
C GLU A 140 2.24 -5.36 17.45
N ILE A 141 1.97 -4.06 17.64
CA ILE A 141 2.66 -2.97 16.90
C ILE A 141 4.17 -3.02 17.15
N ASN A 142 4.57 -3.13 18.41
CA ASN A 142 5.98 -3.17 18.79
C ASN A 142 6.69 -4.40 18.21
N SER A 143 6.07 -5.56 18.27
CA SER A 143 6.58 -6.80 17.66
C SER A 143 6.75 -6.67 16.15
N GLN A 144 5.78 -6.07 15.45
CA GLN A 144 5.87 -5.83 14.01
C GLN A 144 7.03 -4.86 13.66
N LEU A 145 7.17 -3.78 14.42
CA LEU A 145 8.24 -2.81 14.21
C LEU A 145 9.62 -3.41 14.50
N GLU A 146 9.74 -4.24 15.54
CA GLU A 146 10.99 -4.95 15.84
C GLU A 146 11.37 -5.94 14.73
N THR A 147 10.40 -6.69 14.21
CA THR A 147 10.63 -7.62 13.10
C THR A 147 11.15 -6.88 11.88
N LEU A 148 10.53 -5.75 11.52
CA LEU A 148 10.97 -4.90 10.42
C LEU A 148 12.36 -4.33 10.67
N LYS A 149 12.59 -3.73 11.84
CA LYS A 149 13.88 -3.12 12.24
C LYS A 149 15.01 -4.13 12.17
N ASN A 150 14.83 -5.31 12.76
CA ASN A 150 15.85 -6.36 12.78
C ASN A 150 16.13 -6.88 11.37
N SER A 151 15.10 -7.13 10.58
CA SER A 151 15.26 -7.57 9.20
C SER A 151 15.98 -6.51 8.34
N PHE A 152 15.62 -5.22 8.49
CA PHE A 152 16.25 -4.13 7.76
C PHE A 152 17.72 -3.99 8.15
N ALA A 153 18.04 -4.02 9.44
CA ALA A 153 19.42 -3.95 9.94
C ALA A 153 20.27 -5.11 9.41
N GLN A 154 19.77 -6.35 9.43
CA GLN A 154 20.47 -7.53 8.90
C GLN A 154 20.70 -7.48 7.38
N ASN A 155 19.94 -6.67 6.66
CA ASN A 155 20.05 -6.51 5.22
C ASN A 155 20.61 -5.13 4.81
N GLY A 156 21.38 -4.49 5.72
CA GLY A 156 22.22 -3.35 5.43
C GLY A 156 21.49 -2.01 5.41
N SER A 157 20.35 -1.85 6.13
CA SER A 157 19.78 -0.53 6.28
C SER A 157 20.75 0.42 6.99
N ILE A 158 20.83 1.64 6.49
CA ILE A 158 21.61 2.73 7.08
C ILE A 158 20.90 3.29 8.31
N ASP A 159 19.57 3.36 8.23
CA ASP A 159 18.73 3.91 9.30
C ASP A 159 17.33 3.28 9.30
N PHE A 160 16.68 3.31 10.46
CA PHE A 160 15.29 2.88 10.66
C PHE A 160 14.58 3.85 11.61
N ILE A 161 13.65 4.61 11.08
CA ILE A 161 12.94 5.67 11.77
C ILE A 161 11.49 5.22 11.98
N VAL A 162 10.96 5.44 13.17
CA VAL A 162 9.54 5.26 13.50
C VAL A 162 8.95 6.58 13.90
N ALA A 163 7.88 7.00 13.25
CA ALA A 163 7.21 8.25 13.57
C ALA A 163 6.68 8.26 15.01
N SER A 164 7.05 9.27 15.77
CA SER A 164 6.61 9.48 17.16
C SER A 164 5.15 9.89 17.24
N ASP A 165 4.69 10.68 16.25
CA ASP A 165 3.37 11.27 16.20
C ASP A 165 2.82 11.37 14.76
N GLU A 166 1.61 11.93 14.62
CA GLU A 166 0.95 12.09 13.33
C GLU A 166 1.66 13.10 12.41
N GLU A 167 2.28 14.12 12.94
CA GLU A 167 2.99 15.13 12.16
C GLU A 167 4.27 14.54 11.55
N GLU A 168 5.01 13.75 12.33
CA GLU A 168 6.17 13.04 11.82
C GLU A 168 5.76 11.97 10.79
N SER A 169 4.66 11.25 11.02
CA SER A 169 4.09 10.34 10.02
C SER A 169 3.78 11.05 8.70
N LYS A 170 3.17 12.23 8.75
CA LYS A 170 2.89 13.05 7.55
C LYS A 170 4.17 13.46 6.82
N LYS A 171 5.25 13.76 7.56
CA LYS A 171 6.56 14.11 6.99
C LYS A 171 7.20 12.91 6.29
N LEU A 172 7.18 11.72 6.90
CA LEU A 172 7.69 10.50 6.28
C LEU A 172 6.92 10.16 4.98
N TRP A 173 5.59 10.27 5.00
CA TRP A 173 4.77 10.04 3.83
C TRP A 173 4.84 11.16 2.78
N PHE A 174 5.35 12.35 3.13
CA PHE A 174 5.47 13.47 2.19
C PHE A 174 6.31 13.09 0.97
N ALA A 175 7.43 12.42 1.18
CA ALA A 175 8.32 11.98 0.11
C ALA A 175 7.56 11.10 -0.90
N ARG A 176 6.83 10.09 -0.41
CA ARG A 176 6.07 9.18 -1.29
C ARG A 176 4.95 9.90 -2.04
N ARG A 177 4.17 10.75 -1.35
CA ARG A 177 3.08 11.50 -2.00
C ARG A 177 3.57 12.45 -3.09
N ASN A 178 4.77 12.97 -2.94
CA ASN A 178 5.36 13.93 -3.87
C ASN A 178 6.36 13.30 -4.86
N ALA A 179 6.56 12.00 -4.83
CA ALA A 179 7.47 11.28 -5.74
C ALA A 179 7.11 11.55 -7.21
N SER A 180 5.84 11.29 -7.57
CA SER A 180 5.37 11.49 -8.93
C SER A 180 5.46 12.95 -9.41
N PRO A 181 4.99 13.96 -8.67
CA PRO A 181 5.25 15.36 -9.02
C PRO A 181 6.73 15.73 -9.11
N ALA A 182 7.59 15.14 -8.25
CA ALA A 182 9.01 15.45 -8.25
C ALA A 182 9.71 15.02 -9.54
N THR A 183 9.39 13.83 -10.06
CA THR A 183 10.02 13.30 -11.27
C THR A 183 9.71 14.10 -12.53
N MET A 184 8.72 15.00 -12.51
CA MET A 184 8.44 15.92 -13.62
C MET A 184 9.58 16.94 -13.92
N ILE A 185 10.57 17.05 -13.04
CA ILE A 185 11.79 17.84 -13.34
C ILE A 185 12.63 17.21 -14.45
N TYR A 186 12.46 15.92 -14.73
CA TYR A 186 13.21 15.20 -15.75
C TYR A 186 12.51 15.14 -17.12
N GLY A 187 11.27 15.59 -17.22
CA GLY A 187 10.53 15.58 -18.48
C GLY A 187 9.16 16.21 -18.39
N THR A 188 8.63 16.62 -19.53
CA THR A 188 7.31 17.28 -19.66
C THR A 188 6.15 16.29 -19.75
N LYS A 189 6.43 15.03 -20.02
CA LYS A 189 5.45 13.96 -20.13
C LYS A 189 5.84 12.79 -19.21
N LYS A 190 4.86 12.16 -18.61
CA LYS A 190 5.03 10.99 -17.77
C LYS A 190 4.09 9.88 -18.26
N LEU A 191 4.64 8.70 -18.45
CA LEU A 191 3.86 7.47 -18.56
C LEU A 191 3.75 6.86 -17.15
N ASN A 192 2.55 6.59 -16.72
CA ASN A 192 2.26 5.82 -15.50
C ASN A 192 1.70 4.49 -15.95
N GLU A 193 2.34 3.42 -15.51
CA GLU A 193 1.86 2.06 -15.70
C GLU A 193 1.79 1.39 -14.32
N ASP A 194 0.63 0.79 -14.05
CA ASP A 194 0.45 -0.12 -12.91
C ASP A 194 0.64 -1.55 -13.45
N ILE A 195 1.65 -2.24 -12.96
CA ILE A 195 2.00 -3.59 -13.36
C ILE A 195 1.46 -4.59 -12.33
#